data_51679adda40fccab7f25bc93df707d42
#
_entry.id   51679adda40fccab7f25bc93df707d42
#
_cell.length_a   1.000
_cell.length_b   1.000
_cell.length_c   1.000
_cell.angle_alpha   90.00
_cell.angle_beta   90.00
_cell.angle_gamma   90.00
#
_symmetry.space_group_name_H-M   'P 1'
#
loop_
_entity.id
_entity.type
_entity.pdbx_description
1 polymer ?
#
loop_
_entity_poly.entity_id
_entity_poly.type
_entity_poly.pdbx_seq_one_letter_code
_entity_poly.pdbx_strand_id
1 'polypeptide(L)' 'MNLESISGLVVAALLLVYLAYALLRPEKF' A
#
# COMPACT_ATOMS: atom_id res chain seq x y z
N MET A 1 -1.23 15.99 13.05
CA MET A 1 -1.81 14.85 12.38
C MET A 1 -3.19 14.54 12.94
N ASN A 2 -4.12 14.40 12.08
CA ASN A 2 -5.48 14.06 12.49
C ASN A 2 -5.84 12.71 11.88
N LEU A 3 -7.07 12.29 12.13
CA LEU A 3 -7.52 10.99 11.64
C LEU A 3 -7.41 10.89 10.13
N GLU A 4 -7.70 11.96 9.46
CA GLU A 4 -7.66 11.96 8.02
C GLU A 4 -6.25 11.73 7.50
N SER A 5 -5.26 12.38 8.12
CA SER A 5 -3.89 12.18 7.72
C SER A 5 -3.43 10.76 7.99
N ILE A 6 -3.81 10.24 9.15
CA ILE A 6 -3.43 8.90 9.53
C ILE A 6 -4.04 7.89 8.57
N SER A 7 -5.31 8.07 8.24
CA SER A 7 -5.97 7.19 7.29
C SER A 7 -5.25 7.19 5.95
N GLY A 8 -4.91 8.37 5.48
CA GLY A 8 -4.23 8.49 4.20
C GLY A 8 -2.88 7.79 4.21
N LEU A 9 -2.16 7.92 5.32
CA LEU A 9 -0.86 7.27 5.44
C LEU A 9 -1.00 5.75 5.43
N VAL A 10 -1.98 5.24 6.12
CA VAL A 10 -2.20 3.81 6.19
C VAL A 10 -2.54 3.26 4.81
N VAL A 11 -3.44 3.93 4.11
CA VAL A 11 -3.84 3.50 2.79
C VAL A 11 -2.66 3.56 1.83
N ALA A 12 -1.87 4.63 1.90
CA ALA A 12 -0.72 4.76 1.03
C ALA A 12 0.29 3.66 1.28
N ALA A 13 0.52 3.33 2.55
CA ALA A 13 1.46 2.27 2.90
C ALA A 13 0.97 0.93 2.36
N LEU A 14 -0.32 0.67 2.49
CA LEU A 14 -0.89 -0.59 2.00
C LEU A 14 -0.76 -0.69 0.49
N LEU A 15 -0.99 0.41 -0.20
CA LEU A 15 -0.86 0.40 -1.66
C LEU A 15 0.57 0.18 -2.08
N LEU A 16 1.51 0.79 -1.37
CA LEU A 16 2.92 0.59 -1.68
C LEU A 16 3.33 -0.85 -1.48
N VAL A 17 2.88 -1.45 -0.40
CA VAL A 17 3.19 -2.85 -0.13
C VAL A 17 2.59 -3.73 -1.21
N TYR A 18 1.37 -3.43 -1.60
CA TYR A 18 0.69 -4.20 -2.61
C TYR A 18 1.44 -4.14 -3.94
N LEU A 19 1.88 -2.94 -4.32
CA LEU A 19 2.62 -2.77 -5.56
C LEU A 19 3.96 -3.50 -5.52
N ALA A 20 4.65 -3.38 -4.38
CA ALA A 20 5.93 -4.06 -4.24
C ALA A 20 5.76 -5.56 -4.33
N TYR A 21 4.72 -6.07 -3.72
CA TYR A 21 4.44 -7.50 -3.75
C TYR A 21 4.13 -7.96 -5.16
N ALA A 22 3.38 -7.18 -5.89
CA ALA A 22 3.02 -7.51 -7.26
C ALA A 22 4.26 -7.54 -8.15
N LEU A 23 5.21 -6.66 -7.90
CA LEU A 23 6.44 -6.63 -8.67
C LEU A 23 7.32 -7.84 -8.38
N LEU A 24 7.33 -8.26 -7.12
CA LEU A 24 8.13 -9.41 -6.75
C LEU A 24 7.50 -10.72 -7.19
N ARG A 25 6.18 -10.75 -7.30
CA ARG A 25 5.48 -11.96 -7.72
C ARG A 25 4.49 -11.62 -8.83
N PRO A 26 5.00 -11.34 -10.00
CA PRO A 26 4.14 -10.94 -11.11
C PRO A 26 3.25 -12.07 -11.61
N GLU A 27 3.61 -13.28 -11.34
CA GLU A 27 2.81 -14.40 -11.83
C GLU A 27 1.77 -14.84 -10.83
N LYS A 28 1.40 -13.96 -9.97
CA LYS A 28 0.37 -14.26 -9.04
C LYS A 28 -0.98 -14.45 -9.71
N PHE A 29 -1.10 -14.13 -10.86
CA PHE A 29 -2.32 -14.16 -11.62
C PHE A 29 -2.83 -15.57 -11.90
#